data_982ac4832c636180fbf2820e75980676
#
_entry.id   982ac4832c636180fbf2820e75980676
#
_cell.length_a   1.000
_cell.length_b   1.000
_cell.length_c   1.000
_cell.angle_alpha   90.00
_cell.angle_beta   90.00
_cell.angle_gamma   90.00
#
_symmetry.space_group_name_H-M   'P 1'
#
loop_
_entity.id
_entity.type
_entity.pdbx_description
1 polymer ?
#
loop_
_entity_poly.entity_id
_entity_poly.type
_entity_poly.pdbx_seq_one_letter_code
_entity_poly.pdbx_strand_id
1 'polypeptide(L)'
;HVLFPGPHLVNTNILNSDRVRPKEFRVEGQAPATYVDMKALAESAGVEFKLTEPEEVAEMAMEGIRNDQFWILSKEGKSDERLRARTQGILERANPEPTK
;
A
#
# COMPACT_ATOMS: atom_id res chain seq x y z
N HIS A 1 4.62 17.82 -5.29
CA HIS A 1 5.14 16.49 -4.95
C HIS A 1 3.98 15.48 -4.86
N VAL A 2 4.21 14.29 -5.33
CA VAL A 2 3.27 13.17 -5.21
C VAL A 2 3.98 12.01 -4.51
N LEU A 3 3.49 11.64 -3.33
CA LEU A 3 4.02 10.54 -2.55
C LEU A 3 3.14 9.30 -2.71
N PHE A 4 3.76 8.18 -3.06
CA PHE A 4 3.12 6.87 -3.04
C PHE A 4 3.93 5.92 -2.15
N PRO A 5 3.45 5.59 -0.94
CA PRO A 5 4.22 4.79 0.01
C PRO A 5 4.19 3.29 -0.28
N GLY A 6 3.37 2.84 -1.25
CA GLY A 6 3.32 1.43 -1.63
C GLY A 6 4.63 0.90 -2.21
N PRO A 7 4.72 -0.37 -2.57
CA PRO A 7 3.64 -1.37 -2.64
C PRO A 7 3.35 -2.12 -1.34
N HIS A 8 4.13 -1.90 -0.30
CA HIS A 8 3.96 -2.59 0.97
C HIS A 8 2.99 -1.87 1.89
N LEU A 9 2.42 -2.61 2.84
CA LEU A 9 1.56 -2.02 3.86
C LEU A 9 2.38 -1.18 4.83
N VAL A 10 1.84 -0.02 5.20
CA VAL A 10 2.43 0.84 6.22
C VAL A 10 1.83 0.48 7.58
N ASN A 11 2.68 0.31 8.57
CA ASN A 11 2.28 -0.07 9.93
C ASN A 11 1.61 1.11 10.66
N THR A 12 0.34 1.31 10.39
CA THR A 12 -0.49 2.34 11.00
C THR A 12 -1.62 1.71 11.80
N ASN A 13 -2.43 2.55 12.46
CA ASN A 13 -3.60 2.10 13.21
C ASN A 13 -4.84 1.85 12.33
N ILE A 14 -4.70 1.79 11.00
CA ILE A 14 -5.84 1.65 10.10
C ILE A 14 -6.67 0.40 10.37
N LEU A 15 -6.02 -0.72 10.72
CA LEU A 15 -6.72 -1.97 11.04
C LEU A 15 -7.47 -1.90 12.37
N ASN A 16 -7.17 -0.91 13.20
CA ASN A 16 -7.83 -0.65 14.47
C ASN A 16 -8.74 0.58 14.41
N SER A 17 -9.23 0.92 13.22
CA SER A 17 -10.05 2.11 12.99
C SER A 17 -11.43 2.04 13.67
N ASP A 18 -11.92 0.85 13.99
CA ASP A 18 -13.19 0.69 14.70
C ASP A 18 -13.22 1.35 16.07
N ARG A 19 -12.06 1.56 16.71
CA ARG A 19 -11.94 2.28 17.99
C ARG A 19 -12.48 3.71 17.94
N VAL A 20 -12.43 4.35 16.77
CA VAL A 20 -12.90 5.72 16.54
C VAL A 20 -14.25 5.79 15.84
N ARG A 21 -14.81 4.63 15.48
CA ARG A 21 -16.14 4.58 14.86
C ARG A 21 -17.23 4.86 15.90
N PRO A 22 -18.22 5.71 15.60
CA PRO A 22 -19.38 5.90 16.48
C PRO A 22 -20.06 4.58 16.78
N LYS A 23 -20.57 4.42 18.00
CA LYS A 23 -21.20 3.17 18.47
C LYS A 23 -22.31 2.67 17.55
N GLU A 24 -23.11 3.57 17.00
CA GLU A 24 -24.23 3.30 16.10
C GLU A 24 -23.80 2.66 14.77
N PHE A 25 -22.55 2.83 14.37
CA PHE A 25 -22.00 2.27 13.13
C PHE A 25 -21.07 1.08 13.35
N ARG A 26 -20.91 0.65 14.61
CA ARG A 26 -20.09 -0.52 14.92
C ARG A 26 -20.84 -1.80 14.59
N VAL A 27 -20.16 -2.74 13.97
CA VAL A 27 -20.68 -4.08 13.72
C VAL A 27 -20.35 -4.98 14.91
N GLU A 28 -21.39 -5.52 15.58
CA GLU A 28 -21.20 -6.44 16.69
C GLU A 28 -20.59 -7.76 16.22
N GLY A 29 -19.68 -8.30 17.03
CA GLY A 29 -19.08 -9.61 16.79
C GLY A 29 -17.94 -9.63 15.79
N GLN A 30 -17.53 -8.50 15.22
CA GLN A 30 -16.32 -8.43 14.39
C GLN A 30 -15.09 -8.16 15.25
N ALA A 31 -14.17 -9.12 15.27
CA ALA A 31 -12.84 -8.88 15.79
C ALA A 31 -12.06 -8.02 14.79
N PRO A 32 -11.30 -7.01 15.25
CA PRO A 32 -10.45 -6.23 14.35
C PRO A 32 -9.41 -7.15 13.68
N ALA A 33 -9.25 -7.00 12.37
CA ALA A 33 -8.16 -7.67 11.66
C ALA A 33 -6.80 -7.16 12.18
N THR A 34 -5.84 -8.05 12.27
CA THR A 34 -4.49 -7.70 12.70
C THR A 34 -3.51 -7.90 11.54
N TYR A 35 -2.33 -7.28 11.63
CA TYR A 35 -1.26 -7.52 10.66
C TYR A 35 -0.78 -8.97 10.69
N VAL A 36 -0.86 -9.66 11.83
CA VAL A 36 -0.53 -11.08 11.93
C VAL A 36 -1.48 -11.92 11.07
N ASP A 37 -2.77 -11.62 11.12
CA ASP A 37 -3.78 -12.31 10.30
C ASP A 37 -3.56 -12.06 8.81
N MET A 38 -3.23 -10.83 8.43
CA MET A 38 -2.91 -10.47 7.05
C MET A 38 -1.63 -11.13 6.58
N LYS A 39 -0.63 -11.24 7.44
CA LYS A 39 0.62 -11.95 7.14
C LYS A 39 0.37 -13.42 6.85
N ALA A 40 -0.43 -14.08 7.71
CA ALA A 40 -0.79 -15.48 7.53
C ALA A 40 -1.56 -15.70 6.21
N LEU A 41 -2.48 -14.79 5.88
CA LEU A 41 -3.24 -14.84 4.64
C LEU A 41 -2.32 -14.65 3.42
N ALA A 42 -1.40 -13.72 3.47
CA ALA A 42 -0.44 -13.47 2.40
C ALA A 42 0.49 -14.67 2.20
N GLU A 43 0.99 -15.26 3.27
CA GLU A 43 1.84 -16.46 3.22
C GLU A 43 1.10 -17.65 2.60
N SER A 44 -0.17 -17.86 2.96
CA SER A 44 -1.01 -18.92 2.37
C SER A 44 -1.29 -18.70 0.89
N ALA A 45 -1.31 -17.45 0.43
CA ALA A 45 -1.49 -17.09 -0.97
C ALA A 45 -0.16 -17.05 -1.76
N GLY A 46 0.99 -17.31 -1.11
CA GLY A 46 2.30 -17.24 -1.74
C GLY A 46 2.77 -15.82 -2.04
N VAL A 47 2.22 -14.82 -1.37
CA VAL A 47 2.56 -13.41 -1.55
C VAL A 47 3.54 -13.00 -0.44
N GLU A 48 4.60 -12.29 -0.82
CA GLU A 48 5.52 -11.69 0.15
C GLU A 48 4.81 -10.61 0.95
N PHE A 49 4.84 -10.73 2.27
CA PHE A 49 4.31 -9.74 3.18
C PHE A 49 5.45 -8.96 3.82
N LYS A 50 5.50 -7.66 3.54
CA LYS A 50 6.43 -6.72 4.17
C LYS A 50 5.63 -5.57 4.78
N LEU A 51 5.97 -5.22 6.00
CA LEU A 51 5.38 -4.09 6.71
C LEU A 51 6.41 -2.95 6.75
N THR A 52 6.01 -1.80 6.23
CA THR A 52 6.84 -0.60 6.22
C THR A 52 6.48 0.27 7.42
N GLU A 53 7.47 0.76 8.15
CA GLU A 53 7.22 1.66 9.27
C GLU A 53 6.89 3.08 8.79
N PRO A 54 6.02 3.82 9.50
CA PRO A 54 5.67 5.19 9.14
C PRO A 54 6.87 6.13 9.04
N GLU A 55 7.88 5.90 9.87
CA GLU A 55 9.13 6.67 9.88
C GLU A 55 9.90 6.53 8.56
N GLU A 56 9.91 5.34 7.98
CA GLU A 56 10.54 5.09 6.67
C GLU A 56 9.84 5.87 5.57
N VAL A 57 8.51 5.92 5.59
CA VAL A 57 7.72 6.70 4.64
C VAL A 57 7.98 8.20 4.80
N ALA A 58 8.03 8.68 6.04
CA ALA A 58 8.33 10.07 6.35
C ALA A 58 9.73 10.47 5.86
N GLU A 59 10.72 9.62 6.07
CA GLU A 59 12.10 9.84 5.60
C GLU A 59 12.16 9.93 4.07
N MET A 60 11.48 9.00 3.38
CA MET A 60 11.38 9.01 1.92
C MET A 60 10.73 10.29 1.41
N ALA A 61 9.67 10.75 2.06
CA ALA A 61 8.97 11.99 1.71
C ALA A 61 9.89 13.21 1.88
N MET A 62 10.59 13.31 3.01
CA MET A 62 11.50 14.41 3.29
C MET A 62 12.67 14.46 2.32
N GLU A 63 13.25 13.33 2.00
CA GLU A 63 14.33 13.24 1.01
C GLU A 63 13.85 13.69 -0.37
N GLY A 64 12.67 13.21 -0.79
CA GLY A 64 12.08 13.62 -2.06
C GLY A 64 11.81 15.12 -2.13
N ILE A 65 11.34 15.73 -1.05
CA ILE A 65 11.09 17.17 -0.96
C ILE A 65 12.41 17.95 -1.02
N ARG A 66 13.42 17.51 -0.28
CA ARG A 66 14.76 18.16 -0.29
C ARG A 66 15.40 18.12 -1.68
N ASN A 67 15.17 17.05 -2.44
CA ASN A 67 15.72 16.87 -3.79
C ASN A 67 14.81 17.44 -4.89
N ASP A 68 13.74 18.13 -4.52
CA ASP A 68 12.76 18.71 -5.44
C ASP A 68 12.18 17.70 -6.43
N GLN A 69 11.93 16.47 -5.94
CA GLN A 69 11.32 15.40 -6.73
C GLN A 69 9.80 15.54 -6.78
N PHE A 70 9.24 15.55 -7.96
CA PHE A 70 7.78 15.55 -8.11
C PHE A 70 7.19 14.18 -7.74
N TRP A 71 7.74 13.11 -8.28
CA TRP A 71 7.31 11.73 -8.00
C TRP A 71 8.16 11.13 -6.90
N ILE A 72 7.56 10.90 -5.74
CA ILE A 72 8.22 10.26 -4.60
C ILE A 72 7.65 8.84 -4.47
N LEU A 73 8.32 7.88 -5.09
CA LEU A 73 7.88 6.49 -5.19
C LEU A 73 8.91 5.56 -4.56
N SER A 74 8.44 4.51 -3.92
CA SER A 74 9.30 3.44 -3.45
C SER A 74 9.92 2.69 -4.64
N LYS A 75 11.19 2.36 -4.53
CA LYS A 75 11.89 1.52 -5.52
C LYS A 75 11.76 0.03 -5.24
N GLU A 76 11.09 -0.31 -4.16
CA GLU A 76 10.89 -1.70 -3.75
C GLU A 76 9.69 -2.33 -4.44
N GLY A 77 9.76 -3.64 -4.60
CA GLY A 77 8.67 -4.44 -5.14
C GLY A 77 8.49 -4.31 -6.65
N LYS A 78 7.33 -4.70 -7.12
CA LYS A 78 6.98 -4.76 -8.55
C LYS A 78 6.27 -3.50 -9.08
N SER A 79 6.36 -2.39 -8.36
CA SER A 79 5.65 -1.16 -8.73
C SER A 79 6.10 -0.61 -10.08
N ASP A 80 7.40 -0.63 -10.34
CA ASP A 80 7.96 -0.15 -11.61
C ASP A 80 7.49 -1.01 -12.78
N GLU A 81 7.46 -2.32 -12.62
CA GLU A 81 6.96 -3.24 -13.64
C GLU A 81 5.49 -2.98 -13.96
N ARG A 82 4.68 -2.78 -12.92
CA ARG A 82 3.26 -2.48 -13.08
C ARG A 82 3.02 -1.14 -13.77
N LEU A 83 3.80 -0.12 -13.43
CA LEU A 83 3.73 1.18 -14.07
C LEU A 83 4.11 1.09 -15.55
N ARG A 84 5.17 0.37 -15.88
CA ARG A 84 5.58 0.15 -17.26
C ARG A 84 4.51 -0.59 -18.06
N ALA A 85 3.97 -1.68 -17.52
CA ALA A 85 2.92 -2.46 -18.17
C ALA A 85 1.66 -1.62 -18.42
N ARG A 86 1.25 -0.84 -17.42
CA ARG A 86 0.09 0.07 -17.55
C ARG A 86 0.32 1.13 -18.62
N THR A 87 1.48 1.76 -18.59
CA THR A 87 1.82 2.81 -19.56
C THR A 87 1.87 2.25 -20.96
N GLN A 88 2.48 1.09 -21.14
CA GLN A 88 2.55 0.42 -22.44
C GLN A 88 1.16 0.07 -22.97
N GLY A 89 0.29 -0.49 -22.10
CA GLY A 89 -1.10 -0.79 -22.49
C GLY A 89 -1.85 0.45 -22.95
N ILE A 90 -1.66 1.59 -22.28
CA ILE A 90 -2.29 2.85 -22.68
C ILE A 90 -1.77 3.32 -24.05
N LEU A 91 -0.46 3.26 -24.28
CA LEU A 91 0.16 3.65 -25.55
C LEU A 91 -0.33 2.78 -26.71
N GLU A 92 -0.50 1.51 -26.47
CA GLU A 92 -1.01 0.54 -27.46
C GLU A 92 -2.55 0.56 -27.59
N ARG A 93 -3.24 1.31 -26.73
CA ARG A 93 -4.70 1.36 -26.62
C ARG A 93 -5.31 -0.03 -26.39
N ALA A 94 -4.57 -0.88 -25.69
CA ALA A 94 -5.02 -2.20 -25.30
C ALA A 94 -6.04 -2.10 -24.15
N ASN A 95 -6.97 -3.04 -24.11
CA ASN A 95 -7.89 -3.14 -22.99
C ASN A 95 -7.11 -3.61 -21.74
N PRO A 96 -7.42 -3.04 -20.56
CA PRO A 96 -6.76 -3.50 -19.35
C PRO A 96 -7.13 -4.95 -19.04
N GLU A 97 -6.12 -5.72 -18.68
CA GLU A 97 -6.33 -7.09 -18.22
C GLU A 97 -6.69 -7.09 -16.71
N PRO A 98 -7.53 -8.05 -16.29
CA PRO A 98 -7.83 -8.19 -14.86
C PRO A 98 -6.55 -8.44 -14.06
N THR A 99 -6.39 -7.75 -12.95
CA THR A 99 -5.28 -7.99 -12.03
C THR A 99 -5.50 -9.32 -11.31
N LYS A 100 -4.53 -10.20 -11.44
CA LYS A 100 -4.53 -11.49 -10.71
C LYS A 100 -3.86 -11.33 -9.34
#